data_91663b576d0d27d08dd23e40d2f10261
#
_entry.id   91663b576d0d27d08dd23e40d2f10261
#
_cell.length_a   1.000
_cell.length_b   1.000
_cell.length_c   1.000
_cell.angle_alpha   90.00
_cell.angle_beta   90.00
_cell.angle_gamma   90.00
#
_symmetry.space_group_name_H-M   'P 1'
#
loop_
_entity.id
_entity.type
_entity.pdbx_description
1 polymer ?
#
loop_
_entity_poly.entity_id
_entity_poly.type
_entity_poly.pdbx_seq_one_letter_code
_entity_poly.pdbx_strand_id
1 'polypeptide(L)'
;KNFIASVMIFIDKPFKIGDTIKGDTFEGTVQEVGFRSTRIKTADDSLVYIANAKLSEMTIDNKGYRVFKKYKTEVSISYDTPLFKIEHFLEGIRTILLKYPYTKNSTIDVYLTNIQAAGLSITISYTYKVYNQREELQHREFILLQILRLADVLQIKLFEQSPLVLHNNNQVINPEASEDVNRKLEKFFT
;
A
#
# COMPACT_ATOMS: atom_id res chain seq x y z
N LYS A 1 36.26 21.39 9.76
CA LYS A 1 34.93 20.80 10.11
C LYS A 1 34.40 19.86 9.00
N ASN A 2 34.43 20.24 7.73
CA ASN A 2 33.85 19.47 6.62
C ASN A 2 34.57 18.12 6.38
N PHE A 3 35.87 18.05 6.58
CA PHE A 3 36.66 16.82 6.40
C PHE A 3 36.27 15.73 7.41
N ILE A 4 36.10 16.08 8.69
CA ILE A 4 35.71 15.15 9.74
C ILE A 4 34.31 14.59 9.48
N ALA A 5 33.37 15.42 9.05
CA ALA A 5 32.00 14.99 8.69
C ALA A 5 31.98 13.98 7.54
N SER A 6 32.82 14.18 6.52
CA SER A 6 32.96 13.23 5.42
C SER A 6 33.53 11.89 5.88
N VAL A 7 34.53 11.91 6.74
CA VAL A 7 35.11 10.70 7.33
C VAL A 7 34.09 9.96 8.19
N MET A 8 33.27 10.68 8.98
CA MET A 8 32.21 10.05 9.78
C MET A 8 31.14 9.39 8.90
N ILE A 9 30.68 10.04 7.84
CA ILE A 9 29.74 9.42 6.89
C ILE A 9 30.32 8.16 6.25
N PHE A 10 31.62 8.17 5.95
CA PHE A 10 32.32 7.00 5.39
C PHE A 10 32.49 5.86 6.39
N ILE A 11 32.69 6.16 7.67
CA ILE A 11 32.87 5.15 8.75
C ILE A 11 31.51 4.62 9.19
N ASP A 12 30.58 5.50 9.55
CA ASP A 12 29.30 5.14 10.14
C ASP A 12 28.29 4.64 9.10
N LYS A 13 28.49 5.01 7.83
CA LYS A 13 27.65 4.63 6.69
C LYS A 13 26.14 4.74 6.98
N PRO A 14 25.65 5.91 7.45
CA PRO A 14 24.24 6.10 7.74
C PRO A 14 23.35 5.89 6.51
N PHE A 15 23.93 5.99 5.32
CA PHE A 15 23.32 5.67 4.04
C PHE A 15 24.42 5.20 3.05
N LYS A 16 24.00 4.53 1.98
CA LYS A 16 24.84 4.02 0.90
C LYS A 16 24.37 4.56 -0.44
N ILE A 17 25.23 4.46 -1.45
CA ILE A 17 24.83 4.72 -2.84
C ILE A 17 23.68 3.77 -3.20
N GLY A 18 22.61 4.32 -3.77
CA GLY A 18 21.37 3.60 -4.07
C GLY A 18 20.28 3.71 -3.01
N ASP A 19 20.61 4.12 -1.77
CA ASP A 19 19.60 4.33 -0.74
C ASP A 19 18.75 5.58 -1.05
N THR A 20 17.46 5.49 -0.81
CA THR A 20 16.58 6.65 -0.78
C THR A 20 16.61 7.26 0.61
N ILE A 21 17.04 8.51 0.72
CA ILE A 21 17.12 9.24 1.98
C ILE A 21 16.22 10.48 1.94
N LYS A 22 15.67 10.81 3.10
CA LYS A 22 14.87 12.01 3.32
C LYS A 22 15.48 12.82 4.45
N GLY A 23 15.74 14.08 4.20
CA GLY A 23 16.06 15.10 5.18
C GLY A 23 14.96 16.15 5.24
N ASP A 24 15.23 17.25 5.97
CA ASP A 24 14.24 18.31 6.20
C ASP A 24 13.79 19.03 4.90
N THR A 25 14.72 19.17 3.93
CA THR A 25 14.50 19.96 2.71
C THR A 25 14.65 19.18 1.42
N PHE A 26 14.90 17.86 1.48
CA PHE A 26 15.12 17.02 0.31
C PHE A 26 14.65 15.59 0.53
N GLU A 27 14.31 14.93 -0.56
CA GLU A 27 14.10 13.49 -0.62
C GLU A 27 14.61 12.98 -1.98
N GLY A 28 15.38 11.88 -1.96
CA GLY A 28 15.89 11.29 -3.19
C GLY A 28 16.87 10.16 -2.97
N THR A 29 17.36 9.61 -4.07
CA THR A 29 18.28 8.48 -4.08
C THR A 29 19.73 8.97 -4.13
N VAL A 30 20.56 8.45 -3.23
CA VAL A 30 21.99 8.75 -3.18
C VAL A 30 22.67 8.21 -4.44
N GLN A 31 23.20 9.10 -5.26
CA GLN A 31 23.94 8.77 -6.49
C GLN A 31 25.44 8.59 -6.21
N GLU A 32 25.97 9.49 -5.39
CA GLU A 32 27.39 9.53 -5.10
C GLU A 32 27.63 10.15 -3.73
N VAL A 33 28.56 9.58 -2.99
CA VAL A 33 29.07 10.17 -1.74
C VAL A 33 30.49 10.64 -2.03
N GLY A 34 30.62 11.93 -2.31
CA GLY A 34 31.91 12.57 -2.58
C GLY A 34 32.63 12.99 -1.29
N PHE A 35 33.84 13.51 -1.47
CA PHE A 35 34.66 13.94 -0.32
C PHE A 35 34.07 15.13 0.43
N ARG A 36 33.42 16.06 -0.24
CA ARG A 36 32.88 17.29 0.35
C ARG A 36 31.34 17.33 0.39
N SER A 37 30.72 16.70 -0.58
CA SER A 37 29.28 16.72 -0.78
C SER A 37 28.77 15.37 -1.26
N THR A 38 27.52 15.09 -0.93
CA THR A 38 26.77 13.94 -1.43
C THR A 38 25.81 14.42 -2.51
N ARG A 39 25.71 13.67 -3.60
CA ARG A 39 24.81 13.90 -4.72
C ARG A 39 23.60 13.02 -4.61
N ILE A 40 22.43 13.63 -4.64
CA ILE A 40 21.14 12.99 -4.47
C ILE A 40 20.29 13.28 -5.70
N LYS A 41 19.68 12.24 -6.28
CA LYS A 41 18.74 12.34 -7.38
C LYS A 41 17.30 12.33 -6.83
N THR A 42 16.55 13.39 -7.10
CA THR A 42 15.14 13.51 -6.67
C THR A 42 14.20 12.70 -7.57
N ALA A 43 12.96 12.57 -7.17
CA ALA A 43 11.91 11.89 -7.97
C ALA A 43 11.65 12.59 -9.32
N ASP A 44 11.90 13.91 -9.39
CA ASP A 44 11.74 14.74 -10.60
C ASP A 44 12.99 14.69 -11.50
N ASP A 45 13.88 13.72 -11.28
CA ASP A 45 15.10 13.53 -12.05
C ASP A 45 16.14 14.66 -11.88
N SER A 46 15.96 15.57 -10.92
CA SER A 46 16.93 16.63 -10.62
C SER A 46 18.03 16.14 -9.68
N LEU A 47 19.17 16.84 -9.70
CA LEU A 47 20.33 16.54 -8.84
C LEU A 47 20.49 17.61 -7.77
N VAL A 48 20.48 17.17 -6.51
CA VAL A 48 20.72 18.02 -5.35
C VAL A 48 22.10 17.69 -4.77
N TYR A 49 22.92 18.71 -4.57
CA TYR A 49 24.23 18.60 -3.95
C TYR A 49 24.16 19.12 -2.52
N ILE A 50 24.46 18.27 -1.55
CA ILE A 50 24.41 18.62 -0.13
C ILE A 50 25.79 18.43 0.48
N ALA A 51 26.28 19.48 1.17
CA ALA A 51 27.56 19.38 1.89
C ALA A 51 27.49 18.30 2.97
N ASN A 52 28.50 17.44 3.06
CA ASN A 52 28.55 16.34 4.03
C ASN A 52 28.46 16.83 5.49
N ALA A 53 29.02 18.02 5.77
CA ALA A 53 28.88 18.66 7.07
C ALA A 53 27.41 18.91 7.45
N LYS A 54 26.58 19.35 6.48
CA LYS A 54 25.14 19.56 6.71
C LYS A 54 24.41 18.23 6.91
N LEU A 55 24.75 17.20 6.13
CA LEU A 55 24.18 15.86 6.28
C LEU A 55 24.49 15.22 7.64
N SER A 56 25.70 15.46 8.19
CA SER A 56 26.07 14.91 9.51
C SER A 56 25.40 15.61 10.69
N GLU A 57 24.87 16.81 10.49
CA GLU A 57 24.21 17.61 11.52
C GLU A 57 22.69 17.47 11.52
N MET A 58 22.10 16.93 10.46
CA MET A 58 20.65 16.82 10.29
C MET A 58 20.13 15.40 10.57
N THR A 59 18.85 15.31 10.90
CA THR A 59 18.16 14.03 10.98
C THR A 59 17.92 13.48 9.57
N ILE A 60 18.39 12.27 9.30
CA ILE A 60 18.20 11.58 8.02
C ILE A 60 17.33 10.35 8.24
N ASP A 61 16.19 10.29 7.56
CA ASP A 61 15.38 9.07 7.43
C ASP A 61 15.89 8.28 6.21
N ASN A 62 16.62 7.18 6.47
CA ASN A 62 17.08 6.30 5.41
C ASN A 62 15.99 5.28 5.05
N LYS A 63 15.26 5.57 3.97
CA LYS A 63 14.21 4.70 3.44
C LYS A 63 14.78 3.48 2.70
N GLY A 64 16.06 3.50 2.32
CA GLY A 64 16.75 2.38 1.66
C GLY A 64 16.88 1.14 2.55
N TYR A 65 16.89 1.32 3.89
CA TYR A 65 16.84 0.21 4.84
C TYR A 65 15.45 -0.41 5.03
N ARG A 66 14.40 0.24 4.51
CA ARG A 66 13.03 -0.25 4.66
C ARG A 66 12.75 -1.35 3.64
N VAL A 67 13.05 -2.58 4.03
CA VAL A 67 12.67 -3.77 3.25
C VAL A 67 11.16 -4.01 3.31
N PHE A 68 10.49 -3.53 4.36
CA PHE A 68 9.05 -3.69 4.59
C PHE A 68 8.34 -2.35 4.61
N LYS A 69 7.25 -2.26 3.84
CA LYS A 69 6.34 -1.11 3.83
C LYS A 69 4.98 -1.50 4.36
N LYS A 70 4.39 -0.65 5.20
CA LYS A 70 3.00 -0.78 5.63
C LYS A 70 2.11 -0.09 4.60
N TYR A 71 1.10 -0.80 4.14
CA TYR A 71 0.01 -0.26 3.32
C TYR A 71 -1.29 -0.29 4.11
N LYS A 72 -2.04 0.77 4.05
CA LYS A 72 -3.38 0.89 4.63
C LYS A 72 -4.31 1.46 3.57
N THR A 73 -5.43 0.81 3.38
CA THR A 73 -6.49 1.27 2.49
C THR A 73 -7.85 1.01 3.12
N GLU A 74 -8.87 1.63 2.57
CA GLU A 74 -10.25 1.47 2.99
C GLU A 74 -11.10 1.09 1.77
N VAL A 75 -11.97 0.12 1.95
CA VAL A 75 -12.93 -0.32 0.94
C VAL A 75 -14.32 -0.16 1.52
N SER A 76 -15.17 0.56 0.80
CA SER A 76 -16.57 0.74 1.19
C SER A 76 -17.47 -0.20 0.39
N ILE A 77 -18.37 -0.88 1.09
CA ILE A 77 -19.37 -1.78 0.50
C ILE A 77 -20.79 -1.30 0.81
N SER A 78 -21.76 -1.70 -0.01
CA SER A 78 -23.16 -1.32 0.16
C SER A 78 -23.77 -1.86 1.45
N TYR A 79 -24.67 -1.09 2.06
CA TYR A 79 -25.49 -1.51 3.20
C TYR A 79 -26.36 -2.75 2.91
N ASP A 80 -26.78 -2.92 1.66
CA ASP A 80 -27.61 -4.03 1.23
C ASP A 80 -26.86 -5.37 1.21
N THR A 81 -25.55 -5.36 1.55
CA THR A 81 -24.73 -6.56 1.57
C THR A 81 -25.14 -7.44 2.77
N PRO A 82 -25.62 -8.67 2.55
CA PRO A 82 -25.96 -9.59 3.63
C PRO A 82 -24.78 -9.88 4.54
N LEU A 83 -25.01 -10.03 5.85
CA LEU A 83 -23.97 -10.21 6.86
C LEU A 83 -23.02 -11.37 6.52
N PHE A 84 -23.55 -12.51 6.11
CA PHE A 84 -22.72 -13.68 5.73
C PHE A 84 -21.74 -13.36 4.60
N LYS A 85 -22.13 -12.54 3.62
CA LYS A 85 -21.23 -12.10 2.54
C LYS A 85 -20.12 -11.18 3.06
N ILE A 86 -20.44 -10.32 4.03
CA ILE A 86 -19.45 -9.44 4.67
C ILE A 86 -18.41 -10.29 5.39
N GLU A 87 -18.83 -11.29 6.16
CA GLU A 87 -17.94 -12.21 6.87
C GLU A 87 -17.04 -12.97 5.90
N HIS A 88 -17.59 -13.54 4.82
CA HIS A 88 -16.81 -14.22 3.78
C HIS A 88 -15.86 -13.27 3.05
N PHE A 89 -16.26 -12.04 2.84
CA PHE A 89 -15.41 -11.03 2.21
C PHE A 89 -14.19 -10.68 3.07
N LEU A 90 -14.42 -10.44 4.38
CA LEU A 90 -13.33 -10.18 5.33
C LEU A 90 -12.34 -11.34 5.39
N GLU A 91 -12.86 -12.59 5.48
CA GLU A 91 -12.02 -13.79 5.55
C GLU A 91 -11.30 -14.05 4.22
N GLY A 92 -11.97 -13.82 3.11
CA GLY A 92 -11.36 -13.93 1.78
C GLY A 92 -10.21 -12.94 1.59
N ILE A 93 -10.37 -11.69 2.02
CA ILE A 93 -9.28 -10.69 1.98
C ILE A 93 -8.11 -11.14 2.86
N ARG A 94 -8.37 -11.64 4.09
CA ARG A 94 -7.31 -12.18 4.96
C ARG A 94 -6.56 -13.32 4.27
N THR A 95 -7.29 -14.23 3.66
CA THR A 95 -6.72 -15.38 2.93
C THR A 95 -5.85 -14.95 1.75
N ILE A 96 -6.30 -13.97 0.96
CA ILE A 96 -5.53 -13.39 -0.14
C ILE A 96 -4.19 -12.83 0.40
N LEU A 97 -4.23 -12.06 1.47
CA LEU A 97 -3.05 -11.45 2.06
C LEU A 97 -2.11 -12.49 2.70
N LEU A 98 -2.65 -13.52 3.35
CA LEU A 98 -1.87 -14.63 3.95
C LEU A 98 -1.17 -15.48 2.89
N LYS A 99 -1.83 -15.75 1.77
CA LYS A 99 -1.26 -16.52 0.66
C LYS A 99 -0.28 -15.70 -0.20
N TYR A 100 -0.25 -14.38 -0.06
CA TYR A 100 0.65 -13.55 -0.84
C TYR A 100 2.08 -13.59 -0.29
N PRO A 101 3.08 -14.09 -1.05
CA PRO A 101 4.40 -14.46 -0.53
C PRO A 101 5.22 -13.28 -0.01
N TYR A 102 4.88 -12.06 -0.39
CA TYR A 102 5.58 -10.86 0.03
C TYR A 102 4.98 -10.22 1.30
N THR A 103 3.81 -10.69 1.75
CA THR A 103 3.15 -10.16 2.95
C THR A 103 3.79 -10.72 4.21
N LYS A 104 3.96 -9.85 5.21
CA LYS A 104 4.36 -10.26 6.56
C LYS A 104 3.11 -10.66 7.35
N ASN A 105 2.88 -11.97 7.51
CA ASN A 105 1.65 -12.54 8.07
C ASN A 105 1.24 -12.00 9.44
N SER A 106 2.21 -11.61 10.28
CA SER A 106 1.95 -11.07 11.63
C SER A 106 1.39 -9.63 11.64
N THR A 107 1.17 -9.02 10.47
CA THR A 107 0.77 -7.61 10.36
C THR A 107 -0.48 -7.40 9.50
N ILE A 108 -1.29 -8.44 9.35
CA ILE A 108 -2.51 -8.38 8.54
C ILE A 108 -3.68 -8.00 9.44
N ASP A 109 -4.25 -6.83 9.14
CA ASP A 109 -5.42 -6.28 9.81
C ASP A 109 -6.52 -6.06 8.77
N VAL A 110 -7.64 -6.78 8.88
CA VAL A 110 -8.81 -6.63 8.02
C VAL A 110 -10.03 -6.59 8.91
N TYR A 111 -10.66 -5.42 9.02
CA TYR A 111 -11.79 -5.21 9.93
C TYR A 111 -12.85 -4.33 9.30
N LEU A 112 -14.11 -4.63 9.60
CA LEU A 112 -15.20 -3.68 9.44
C LEU A 112 -15.00 -2.59 10.51
N THR A 113 -14.71 -1.36 10.10
CA THR A 113 -14.28 -0.31 11.01
C THR A 113 -15.30 0.78 11.21
N ASN A 114 -16.21 0.97 10.27
CA ASN A 114 -17.16 2.06 10.38
C ASN A 114 -18.45 1.80 9.57
N ILE A 115 -19.54 2.43 10.01
CA ILE A 115 -20.84 2.48 9.35
C ILE A 115 -21.07 3.96 9.02
N GLN A 116 -20.97 4.34 7.75
CA GLN A 116 -21.05 5.74 7.30
C GLN A 116 -22.25 5.92 6.36
N ALA A 117 -22.65 7.15 6.11
CA ALA A 117 -23.69 7.45 5.13
C ALA A 117 -23.38 6.88 3.73
N ALA A 118 -22.11 6.71 3.42
CA ALA A 118 -21.61 6.18 2.16
C ALA A 118 -21.52 4.64 2.11
N GLY A 119 -21.89 3.91 3.20
CA GLY A 119 -21.79 2.45 3.24
C GLY A 119 -21.03 1.92 4.45
N LEU A 120 -20.68 0.64 4.38
CA LEU A 120 -19.91 -0.06 5.39
C LEU A 120 -18.42 0.00 5.02
N SER A 121 -17.59 0.55 5.90
CA SER A 121 -16.16 0.73 5.66
C SER A 121 -15.33 -0.42 6.23
N ILE A 122 -14.52 -1.03 5.37
CA ILE A 122 -13.56 -2.09 5.71
C ILE A 122 -12.16 -1.51 5.61
N THR A 123 -11.45 -1.46 6.73
CA THR A 123 -10.03 -1.11 6.76
C THR A 123 -9.18 -2.34 6.53
N ILE A 124 -8.26 -2.23 5.60
CA ILE A 124 -7.27 -3.25 5.24
C ILE A 124 -5.89 -2.65 5.48
N SER A 125 -5.11 -3.27 6.36
CA SER A 125 -3.74 -2.85 6.66
C SER A 125 -2.84 -4.07 6.70
N TYR A 126 -1.72 -4.02 5.99
CA TYR A 126 -0.73 -5.07 5.98
C TYR A 126 0.65 -4.53 5.68
N THR A 127 1.67 -5.29 6.02
CA THR A 127 3.06 -4.96 5.73
C THR A 127 3.61 -5.97 4.72
N TYR A 128 4.28 -5.49 3.70
CA TYR A 128 4.85 -6.34 2.65
C TYR A 128 6.27 -5.94 2.31
N LYS A 129 7.02 -6.91 1.78
CA LYS A 129 8.40 -6.73 1.35
C LYS A 129 8.44 -6.05 -0.01
N VAL A 130 9.23 -4.98 -0.14
CA VAL A 130 9.39 -4.22 -1.38
C VAL A 130 10.77 -3.55 -1.40
N TYR A 131 11.39 -3.51 -2.57
CA TYR A 131 12.72 -2.92 -2.73
C TYR A 131 12.70 -1.58 -3.46
N ASN A 132 11.68 -1.32 -4.27
CA ASN A 132 11.58 -0.08 -5.06
C ASN A 132 10.10 0.31 -5.27
N GLN A 133 9.90 1.56 -5.72
CA GLN A 133 8.56 2.11 -5.93
C GLN A 133 7.75 1.37 -7.00
N ARG A 134 8.40 0.85 -8.03
CA ARG A 134 7.72 0.10 -9.11
C ARG A 134 7.14 -1.20 -8.59
N GLU A 135 7.92 -1.96 -7.82
CA GLU A 135 7.43 -3.17 -7.14
C GLU A 135 6.29 -2.85 -6.18
N GLU A 136 6.41 -1.74 -5.44
CA GLU A 136 5.33 -1.29 -4.54
C GLU A 136 4.00 -1.12 -5.27
N LEU A 137 4.00 -0.44 -6.41
CA LEU A 137 2.80 -0.23 -7.22
C LEU A 137 2.26 -1.55 -7.77
N GLN A 138 3.12 -2.44 -8.25
CA GLN A 138 2.74 -3.77 -8.74
C GLN A 138 2.11 -4.64 -7.64
N HIS A 139 2.66 -4.63 -6.42
CA HIS A 139 2.09 -5.34 -5.28
C HIS A 139 0.71 -4.80 -4.90
N ARG A 140 0.55 -3.47 -4.86
CA ARG A 140 -0.74 -2.83 -4.57
C ARG A 140 -1.77 -3.18 -5.63
N GLU A 141 -1.43 -3.03 -6.91
CA GLU A 141 -2.30 -3.38 -8.02
C GLU A 141 -2.75 -4.83 -7.93
N PHE A 142 -1.83 -5.77 -7.74
CA PHE A 142 -2.16 -7.18 -7.60
C PHE A 142 -3.18 -7.44 -6.48
N ILE A 143 -2.92 -6.93 -5.27
CA ILE A 143 -3.83 -7.13 -4.13
C ILE A 143 -5.18 -6.48 -4.37
N LEU A 144 -5.22 -5.25 -4.89
CA LEU A 144 -6.48 -4.57 -5.20
C LEU A 144 -7.30 -5.33 -6.23
N LEU A 145 -6.68 -5.86 -7.29
CA LEU A 145 -7.35 -6.68 -8.29
C LEU A 145 -7.90 -7.99 -7.69
N GLN A 146 -7.19 -8.63 -6.76
CA GLN A 146 -7.72 -9.82 -6.07
C GLN A 146 -8.92 -9.48 -5.19
N ILE A 147 -8.90 -8.35 -4.50
CA ILE A 147 -10.04 -7.87 -3.70
C ILE A 147 -11.25 -7.57 -4.60
N LEU A 148 -11.04 -6.92 -5.75
CA LEU A 148 -12.10 -6.66 -6.73
C LEU A 148 -12.71 -7.97 -7.28
N ARG A 149 -11.87 -8.96 -7.62
CA ARG A 149 -12.33 -10.28 -8.07
C ARG A 149 -13.15 -11.00 -6.98
N LEU A 150 -12.70 -10.92 -5.74
CA LEU A 150 -13.43 -11.50 -4.61
C LEU A 150 -14.79 -10.82 -4.42
N ALA A 151 -14.86 -9.49 -4.53
CA ALA A 151 -16.11 -8.74 -4.46
C ALA A 151 -17.06 -9.16 -5.59
N ASP A 152 -16.54 -9.34 -6.81
CA ASP A 152 -17.33 -9.79 -7.96
C ASP A 152 -17.87 -11.21 -7.75
N VAL A 153 -17.04 -12.16 -7.31
CA VAL A 153 -17.45 -13.55 -7.00
C VAL A 153 -18.55 -13.59 -5.94
N LEU A 154 -18.42 -12.77 -4.89
CA LEU A 154 -19.42 -12.67 -3.82
C LEU A 154 -20.61 -11.77 -4.18
N GLN A 155 -20.60 -11.16 -5.37
CA GLN A 155 -21.62 -10.18 -5.80
C GLN A 155 -21.81 -9.07 -4.76
N ILE A 156 -20.72 -8.55 -4.24
CA ILE A 156 -20.68 -7.40 -3.34
C ILE A 156 -20.50 -6.15 -4.15
N LYS A 157 -21.44 -5.21 -3.99
CA LYS A 157 -21.31 -3.88 -4.61
C LYS A 157 -20.33 -3.04 -3.78
N LEU A 158 -19.23 -2.67 -4.40
CA LEU A 158 -18.34 -1.66 -3.84
C LEU A 158 -19.00 -0.30 -4.01
N PHE A 159 -18.98 0.49 -2.93
CA PHE A 159 -19.60 1.80 -2.94
C PHE A 159 -18.63 2.81 -3.55
N GLU A 160 -19.05 3.44 -4.62
CA GLU A 160 -18.42 4.59 -5.20
C GLU A 160 -19.14 5.85 -4.69
N GLN A 161 -18.42 6.84 -4.21
CA GLN A 161 -18.98 8.17 -3.98
C GLN A 161 -19.29 8.81 -5.35
N SER A 162 -20.37 8.37 -5.97
CA SER A 162 -20.88 9.05 -7.14
C SER A 162 -21.53 10.37 -6.71
N PRO A 163 -21.24 11.50 -7.34
CA PRO A 163 -22.05 12.69 -7.17
C PRO A 163 -23.49 12.32 -7.53
N LEU A 164 -24.45 12.72 -6.71
CA LEU A 164 -25.88 12.50 -6.85
C LEU A 164 -26.36 12.72 -8.30
N VAL A 165 -26.44 11.67 -9.06
CA VAL A 165 -27.25 11.63 -10.27
C VAL A 165 -28.56 10.98 -9.85
N LEU A 166 -29.58 11.79 -9.67
CA LEU A 166 -30.98 11.34 -9.52
C LEU A 166 -31.36 10.57 -10.79
N HIS A 167 -31.16 9.26 -10.79
CA HIS A 167 -31.76 8.37 -11.77
C HIS A 167 -33.01 7.75 -11.20
N ASN A 168 -34.12 8.25 -11.68
CA ASN A 168 -35.43 7.63 -11.55
C ASN A 168 -35.42 6.39 -12.46
N ASN A 169 -35.26 5.17 -11.91
CA ASN A 169 -35.48 3.95 -12.67
C ASN A 169 -35.92 2.80 -11.80
N ASN A 170 -37.21 2.48 -11.95
CA ASN A 170 -37.78 1.19 -11.64
C ASN A 170 -37.14 0.10 -12.51
N GLN A 171 -36.25 -0.70 -11.97
CA GLN A 171 -35.95 -2.02 -12.53
C GLN A 171 -35.87 -3.05 -11.40
N VAL A 172 -36.79 -4.00 -11.46
CA VAL A 172 -36.89 -5.20 -10.62
C VAL A 172 -35.74 -6.14 -11.01
N ILE A 173 -34.92 -6.54 -10.06
CA ILE A 173 -33.84 -7.51 -10.25
C ILE A 173 -34.31 -8.88 -9.77
N ASN A 174 -34.15 -9.88 -10.64
CA ASN A 174 -34.55 -11.26 -10.48
C ASN A 174 -33.54 -12.06 -9.59
N PRO A 175 -33.99 -12.89 -8.63
CA PRO A 175 -33.10 -13.53 -7.64
C PRO A 175 -32.76 -15.01 -7.96
N GLU A 176 -32.04 -15.29 -9.02
CA GLU A 176 -31.58 -16.67 -9.29
C GLU A 176 -30.05 -16.76 -9.36
N ALA A 177 -29.34 -16.65 -8.22
CA ALA A 177 -27.89 -16.78 -8.24
C ALA A 177 -27.24 -17.37 -6.97
N SER A 178 -27.98 -18.01 -6.04
CA SER A 178 -27.38 -18.44 -4.77
C SER A 178 -26.60 -19.77 -4.82
N GLU A 179 -26.89 -20.68 -5.74
CA GLU A 179 -26.18 -21.97 -5.85
C GLU A 179 -24.87 -21.89 -6.63
N ASP A 180 -24.74 -20.97 -7.56
CA ASP A 180 -23.52 -20.81 -8.38
C ASP A 180 -22.39 -20.11 -7.61
N VAL A 181 -22.69 -19.37 -6.54
CA VAL A 181 -21.72 -18.64 -5.71
C VAL A 181 -20.85 -19.60 -4.89
N ASN A 182 -21.43 -20.60 -4.24
CA ASN A 182 -20.65 -21.56 -3.45
C ASN A 182 -19.71 -22.39 -4.32
N ARG A 183 -20.17 -22.79 -5.51
CA ARG A 183 -19.36 -23.51 -6.49
C ARG A 183 -18.23 -22.68 -7.08
N LYS A 184 -18.41 -21.34 -7.19
CA LYS A 184 -17.37 -20.41 -7.63
C LYS A 184 -16.36 -20.13 -6.51
N LEU A 185 -16.80 -20.09 -5.25
CA LEU A 185 -15.92 -19.91 -4.09
C LEU A 185 -14.95 -21.09 -3.90
N GLU A 186 -15.42 -22.32 -4.04
CA GLU A 186 -14.53 -23.50 -3.98
C GLU A 186 -13.44 -23.45 -5.05
N LYS A 187 -13.76 -22.99 -6.25
CA LYS A 187 -12.79 -22.82 -7.34
C LYS A 187 -11.84 -21.63 -7.14
N PHE A 188 -12.21 -20.66 -6.32
CA PHE A 188 -11.40 -19.47 -6.06
C PHE A 188 -10.30 -19.76 -5.01
N PHE A 189 -10.57 -20.71 -4.09
CA PHE A 189 -9.63 -21.05 -3.00
C PHE A 189 -8.82 -22.35 -3.29
N THR A 190 -9.06 -23.03 -4.39
CA THR A 190 -8.25 -24.16 -4.89
C THR A 190 -7.20 -23.65 -5.84
#